data_43bace0180941bdc1af3fd4ce6c3d502
#
_entry.id   43bace0180941bdc1af3fd4ce6c3d502
#
_cell.length_a   1.000
_cell.length_b   1.000
_cell.length_c   1.000
_cell.angle_alpha   90.00
_cell.angle_beta   90.00
_cell.angle_gamma   90.00
#
_symmetry.space_group_name_H-M   'P 1'
#
loop_
_entity.id
_entity.type
_entity.pdbx_description
1 polymer ?
#
loop_
_entity_poly.entity_id
_entity_poly.type
_entity_poly.pdbx_seq_one_letter_code
_entity_poly.pdbx_strand_id
1 'polypeptide(L)'
;MKYLEKGFKYIGIFILLVLFIFAFIYLRINVYYNNHLNEYEKSFIIQGNKYGFVPQGLVYSDKYDIVLQSSYSNNGESSKLYVIDFTKGILLKSFDLLDPDGNKMYDHVGGLTVSDDKVWISSDYNIYEFNLEEIATSKDNDIKSINKKSIITRGDFCFYQDNMLWVGEYSLSFYYRVKDNNPLVMGYEASDNIDYKKPKYVISIPKMAQGMIILPDNTFAFSRSYSYLINSDISIYKNILKEDNNDYYDIDGNKIPYYTFNSSNMIEKIKIPPMSEGIFYKDGYFYILFENNSNKYIFAYPKIDKIIKYKYTIEG
;
A
#
# COMPACT_ATOMS: atom_id res chain seq x y z
N MET A 1 -14.33 32.33 -40.91
CA MET A 1 -12.91 32.45 -40.56
C MET A 1 -12.68 33.17 -39.22
N LYS A 2 -13.04 34.45 -39.01
CA LYS A 2 -12.82 35.19 -37.75
C LYS A 2 -13.34 34.53 -36.46
N TYR A 3 -14.44 33.79 -36.49
CA TYR A 3 -15.00 33.10 -35.30
C TYR A 3 -14.20 31.83 -34.98
N LEU A 4 -13.69 31.11 -35.96
CA LEU A 4 -12.82 29.96 -35.78
C LEU A 4 -11.45 30.37 -35.14
N GLU A 5 -10.85 31.46 -35.64
CA GLU A 5 -9.59 31.98 -35.09
C GLU A 5 -9.76 32.45 -33.63
N LYS A 6 -10.87 33.08 -33.32
CA LYS A 6 -11.19 33.43 -31.91
C LYS A 6 -11.36 32.18 -31.05
N GLY A 7 -12.05 31.14 -31.54
CA GLY A 7 -12.21 29.87 -30.83
C GLY A 7 -10.87 29.20 -30.51
N PHE A 8 -10.00 29.09 -31.51
CA PHE A 8 -8.63 28.55 -31.30
C PHE A 8 -7.80 29.36 -30.31
N LYS A 9 -7.91 30.68 -30.31
CA LYS A 9 -7.23 31.54 -29.34
C LYS A 9 -7.70 31.30 -27.90
N TYR A 10 -9.01 31.13 -27.67
CA TYR A 10 -9.52 30.84 -26.31
C TYR A 10 -9.15 29.44 -25.84
N ILE A 11 -9.14 28.44 -26.72
CA ILE A 11 -8.65 27.08 -26.43
C ILE A 11 -7.16 27.13 -26.06
N GLY A 12 -6.35 27.86 -26.82
CA GLY A 12 -4.92 28.02 -26.50
C GLY A 12 -4.67 28.69 -25.15
N ILE A 13 -5.44 29.76 -24.82
CA ILE A 13 -5.36 30.42 -23.52
C ILE A 13 -5.77 29.45 -22.39
N PHE A 14 -6.83 28.69 -22.58
CA PHE A 14 -7.28 27.71 -21.60
C PHE A 14 -6.22 26.63 -21.35
N ILE A 15 -5.62 26.07 -22.40
CA ILE A 15 -4.52 25.10 -22.29
C ILE A 15 -3.33 25.69 -21.50
N LEU A 16 -2.92 26.92 -21.85
CA LEU A 16 -1.83 27.60 -21.14
C LEU A 16 -2.14 27.82 -19.67
N LEU A 17 -3.38 28.18 -19.32
CA LEU A 17 -3.81 28.34 -17.94
C LEU A 17 -3.75 27.02 -17.17
N VAL A 18 -4.21 25.94 -17.78
CA VAL A 18 -4.14 24.59 -17.20
C VAL A 18 -2.68 24.18 -16.95
N LEU A 19 -1.81 24.36 -17.96
CA LEU A 19 -0.38 24.04 -17.83
C LEU A 19 0.29 24.90 -16.73
N PHE A 20 -0.07 26.17 -16.63
CA PHE A 20 0.43 27.05 -15.57
C PHE A 20 0.02 26.58 -14.17
N ILE A 21 -1.25 26.16 -14.01
CA ILE A 21 -1.75 25.62 -12.73
C ILE A 21 -0.98 24.34 -12.36
N PHE A 22 -0.79 23.43 -13.30
CA PHE A 22 0.01 22.22 -13.07
C PHE A 22 1.45 22.54 -12.69
N ALA A 23 2.11 23.45 -13.41
CA ALA A 23 3.46 23.88 -13.10
C ALA A 23 3.56 24.53 -11.71
N PHE A 24 2.58 25.36 -11.35
CA PHE A 24 2.53 26.00 -10.04
C PHE A 24 2.37 25.00 -8.90
N ILE A 25 1.47 24.02 -9.04
CA ILE A 25 1.28 22.94 -8.05
C ILE A 25 2.57 22.13 -7.93
N TYR A 26 3.16 21.73 -9.04
CA TYR A 26 4.42 20.99 -9.09
C TYR A 26 5.54 21.75 -8.39
N LEU A 27 5.73 23.03 -8.69
CA LEU A 27 6.73 23.87 -8.06
C LEU A 27 6.51 24.03 -6.56
N ARG A 28 5.25 24.21 -6.12
CA ARG A 28 4.93 24.28 -4.68
C ARG A 28 5.31 23.02 -3.92
N ILE A 29 5.00 21.86 -4.48
CA ILE A 29 5.37 20.59 -3.87
C ILE A 29 6.89 20.44 -3.83
N ASN A 30 7.57 20.76 -4.93
CA ASN A 30 9.03 20.74 -5.02
C ASN A 30 9.69 21.62 -3.97
N VAL A 31 9.31 22.90 -3.89
CA VAL A 31 9.89 23.85 -2.94
C VAL A 31 9.60 23.39 -1.50
N TYR A 32 8.37 22.95 -1.22
CA TYR A 32 8.01 22.48 0.11
C TYR A 32 8.91 21.31 0.53
N TYR A 33 8.99 20.24 -0.27
CA TYR A 33 9.75 19.06 0.14
C TYR A 33 11.27 19.24 0.01
N ASN A 34 11.79 20.06 -0.88
CA ASN A 34 13.22 20.41 -0.87
C ASN A 34 13.65 21.00 0.48
N ASN A 35 12.78 21.80 1.09
CA ASN A 35 13.08 22.42 2.38
C ASN A 35 12.83 21.48 3.57
N HIS A 36 11.91 20.49 3.45
CA HIS A 36 11.45 19.69 4.58
C HIS A 36 11.85 18.21 4.51
N LEU A 37 12.38 17.70 3.37
CA LEU A 37 12.80 16.30 3.28
C LEU A 37 13.93 15.94 4.25
N ASN A 38 14.74 16.89 4.64
CA ASN A 38 15.82 16.68 5.61
C ASN A 38 15.33 16.58 7.05
N GLU A 39 14.06 16.94 7.32
CA GLU A 39 13.42 16.79 8.63
C GLU A 39 12.94 15.35 8.87
N TYR A 40 12.77 14.58 7.79
CA TYR A 40 12.43 13.16 7.92
C TYR A 40 13.68 12.32 8.14
N GLU A 41 13.62 11.43 9.12
CA GLU A 41 14.62 10.40 9.26
C GLU A 41 14.55 9.43 8.06
N LYS A 42 15.72 9.10 7.50
CA LYS A 42 15.84 8.12 6.40
C LYS A 42 16.40 6.83 6.92
N SER A 43 15.78 5.72 6.55
CA SER A 43 16.22 4.38 6.90
C SER A 43 16.98 3.74 5.73
N PHE A 44 16.67 2.52 5.37
CA PHE A 44 17.34 1.74 4.32
C PHE A 44 16.87 2.13 2.90
N ILE A 45 17.65 1.71 1.91
CA ILE A 45 17.39 1.99 0.49
C ILE A 45 16.16 1.21 0.01
N ILE A 46 15.27 1.87 -0.72
CA ILE A 46 14.17 1.25 -1.46
C ILE A 46 14.74 0.46 -2.63
N GLN A 47 14.41 -0.82 -2.70
CA GLN A 47 15.00 -1.74 -3.66
C GLN A 47 14.29 -1.67 -5.03
N GLY A 48 15.03 -1.99 -6.09
CA GLY A 48 14.50 -2.18 -7.45
C GLY A 48 14.26 -0.92 -8.28
N ASN A 49 14.17 0.27 -7.70
CA ASN A 49 13.84 1.52 -8.40
C ASN A 49 14.68 1.79 -9.66
N LYS A 50 15.99 1.50 -9.60
CA LYS A 50 16.94 1.73 -10.71
C LYS A 50 16.83 0.69 -11.83
N TYR A 51 16.19 -0.44 -11.55
CA TYR A 51 16.11 -1.60 -12.45
C TYR A 51 14.72 -1.77 -13.06
N GLY A 52 13.88 -0.73 -13.01
CA GLY A 52 12.55 -0.75 -13.62
C GLY A 52 11.48 -1.43 -12.76
N PHE A 53 11.75 -1.65 -11.48
CA PHE A 53 10.76 -2.13 -10.53
C PHE A 53 10.05 -0.98 -9.83
N VAL A 54 8.79 -1.20 -9.51
CA VAL A 54 7.93 -0.26 -8.79
C VAL A 54 7.62 -0.86 -7.42
N PRO A 55 8.14 -0.29 -6.33
CA PRO A 55 7.91 -0.80 -4.98
C PRO A 55 6.47 -0.61 -4.55
N GLN A 56 5.92 -1.58 -3.81
CA GLN A 56 4.51 -1.62 -3.43
C GLN A 56 4.31 -1.99 -1.94
N GLY A 57 4.46 -3.25 -1.59
CA GLY A 57 4.29 -3.73 -0.21
C GLY A 57 5.53 -3.56 0.64
N LEU A 58 5.35 -3.33 1.93
CA LEU A 58 6.42 -3.24 2.92
C LEU A 58 5.95 -3.82 4.25
N VAL A 59 6.72 -4.74 4.83
CA VAL A 59 6.41 -5.32 6.14
C VAL A 59 7.69 -5.69 6.89
N TYR A 60 7.63 -5.64 8.22
CA TYR A 60 8.70 -6.09 9.12
C TYR A 60 8.35 -7.43 9.77
N SER A 61 9.31 -8.32 9.84
CA SER A 61 9.24 -9.59 10.57
C SER A 61 10.11 -9.54 11.82
N ASP A 62 9.48 -9.61 12.99
CA ASP A 62 10.19 -9.67 14.27
C ASP A 62 11.02 -10.95 14.42
N LYS A 63 10.51 -12.08 13.89
CA LYS A 63 11.14 -13.40 14.03
C LYS A 63 12.56 -13.48 13.44
N TYR A 64 12.81 -12.79 12.34
CA TYR A 64 14.10 -12.84 11.63
C TYR A 64 14.82 -11.49 11.59
N ASP A 65 14.25 -10.44 12.19
CA ASP A 65 14.73 -9.04 12.11
C ASP A 65 14.97 -8.57 10.67
N ILE A 66 14.00 -8.88 9.80
CA ILE A 66 14.05 -8.53 8.38
C ILE A 66 12.87 -7.68 7.96
N VAL A 67 13.10 -6.86 6.95
CA VAL A 67 12.04 -6.18 6.21
C VAL A 67 11.87 -6.86 4.86
N LEU A 68 10.62 -7.12 4.51
CA LEU A 68 10.24 -7.60 3.18
C LEU A 68 9.65 -6.43 2.39
N GLN A 69 10.06 -6.30 1.13
CA GLN A 69 9.53 -5.33 0.17
C GLN A 69 9.13 -6.06 -1.10
N SER A 70 7.86 -5.92 -1.52
CA SER A 70 7.42 -6.40 -2.83
C SER A 70 7.52 -5.30 -3.88
N SER A 71 7.70 -5.70 -5.14
CA SER A 71 7.74 -4.78 -6.28
C SER A 71 7.28 -5.51 -7.55
N TYR A 72 6.54 -4.80 -8.40
CA TYR A 72 6.27 -5.30 -9.75
C TYR A 72 7.22 -4.68 -10.77
N SER A 73 7.38 -5.33 -11.94
CA SER A 73 8.22 -4.83 -13.01
C SER A 73 7.43 -3.95 -13.98
N ASN A 74 8.05 -2.84 -14.38
CA ASN A 74 7.57 -2.00 -15.49
C ASN A 74 8.16 -2.42 -16.85
N ASN A 75 9.07 -3.40 -16.85
CA ASN A 75 9.82 -3.85 -18.02
C ASN A 75 9.44 -5.27 -18.48
N GLY A 76 8.37 -5.86 -17.89
CA GLY A 76 7.91 -7.21 -18.23
C GLY A 76 8.72 -8.34 -17.59
N GLU A 77 9.52 -8.05 -16.57
CA GLU A 77 10.14 -9.05 -15.71
C GLU A 77 9.14 -9.55 -14.65
N SER A 78 9.42 -10.68 -14.01
CA SER A 78 8.60 -11.17 -12.89
C SER A 78 8.63 -10.22 -11.71
N SER A 79 7.53 -10.18 -10.94
CA SER A 79 7.45 -9.45 -9.68
C SER A 79 8.48 -10.00 -8.69
N LYS A 80 9.00 -9.15 -7.81
CA LYS A 80 10.09 -9.50 -6.88
C LYS A 80 9.71 -9.29 -5.43
N LEU A 81 10.34 -10.10 -4.59
CA LEU A 81 10.39 -9.92 -3.14
C LEU A 81 11.85 -9.65 -2.73
N TYR A 82 12.08 -8.53 -2.06
CA TYR A 82 13.38 -8.16 -1.50
C TYR A 82 13.39 -8.42 -0.01
N VAL A 83 14.50 -8.98 0.49
CA VAL A 83 14.72 -9.26 1.91
C VAL A 83 15.85 -8.36 2.40
N ILE A 84 15.58 -7.53 3.38
CA ILE A 84 16.48 -6.49 3.88
C ILE A 84 16.74 -6.76 5.37
N ASP A 85 17.99 -6.77 5.80
CA ASP A 85 18.35 -6.78 7.23
C ASP A 85 17.90 -5.47 7.87
N PHE A 86 17.01 -5.54 8.85
CA PHE A 86 16.43 -4.34 9.43
C PHE A 86 17.46 -3.52 10.22
N THR A 87 18.27 -4.21 11.03
CA THR A 87 19.27 -3.56 11.90
C THR A 87 20.40 -2.93 11.08
N LYS A 88 20.90 -3.61 10.03
CA LYS A 88 22.01 -3.12 9.18
C LYS A 88 21.55 -2.25 8.02
N GLY A 89 20.27 -2.32 7.64
CA GLY A 89 19.71 -1.60 6.50
C GLY A 89 20.23 -2.05 5.14
N ILE A 90 20.74 -3.28 5.02
CA ILE A 90 21.35 -3.82 3.79
C ILE A 90 20.45 -4.86 3.13
N LEU A 91 20.45 -4.89 1.80
CA LEU A 91 19.80 -5.96 1.03
C LEU A 91 20.54 -7.30 1.30
N LEU A 92 19.80 -8.29 1.78
CA LEU A 92 20.31 -9.65 1.96
C LEU A 92 20.16 -10.46 0.68
N LYS A 93 18.99 -10.40 0.05
CA LYS A 93 18.64 -11.12 -1.18
C LYS A 93 17.38 -10.57 -1.85
N SER A 94 17.14 -11.03 -3.08
CA SER A 94 15.89 -10.81 -3.81
C SER A 94 15.45 -12.09 -4.49
N PHE A 95 14.15 -12.31 -4.55
CA PHE A 95 13.53 -13.44 -5.22
C PHE A 95 12.66 -13.00 -6.39
N ASP A 96 12.66 -13.76 -7.48
CA ASP A 96 11.57 -13.77 -8.42
C ASP A 96 10.40 -14.52 -7.77
N LEU A 97 9.19 -13.96 -7.83
CA LEU A 97 8.01 -14.58 -7.28
C LEU A 97 7.43 -15.60 -8.25
N LEU A 98 7.15 -16.81 -7.75
CA LEU A 98 6.51 -17.88 -8.50
C LEU A 98 5.15 -18.25 -7.88
N ASP A 99 4.18 -18.58 -8.74
CA ASP A 99 2.91 -19.16 -8.30
C ASP A 99 3.08 -20.61 -7.81
N PRO A 100 2.01 -21.28 -7.30
CA PRO A 100 2.13 -22.66 -6.83
C PRO A 100 2.50 -23.68 -7.92
N ASP A 101 2.26 -23.36 -9.18
CA ASP A 101 2.62 -24.21 -10.32
C ASP A 101 4.07 -23.98 -10.79
N GLY A 102 4.74 -22.99 -10.21
CA GLY A 102 6.13 -22.60 -10.56
C GLY A 102 6.22 -21.62 -11.72
N ASN A 103 5.12 -21.00 -12.14
CA ASN A 103 5.13 -19.95 -13.14
C ASN A 103 5.52 -18.61 -12.51
N LYS A 104 6.26 -17.78 -13.27
CA LYS A 104 6.60 -16.43 -12.83
C LYS A 104 5.36 -15.58 -12.65
N MET A 105 5.32 -14.83 -11.53
CA MET A 105 4.25 -13.88 -11.26
C MET A 105 4.60 -12.52 -11.90
N TYR A 106 3.60 -11.92 -12.56
CA TYR A 106 3.68 -10.58 -13.16
C TYR A 106 2.66 -9.61 -12.55
N ASP A 107 2.08 -10.04 -11.44
CA ASP A 107 1.04 -9.33 -10.71
C ASP A 107 1.57 -8.05 -10.06
N HIS A 108 0.65 -7.15 -9.68
CA HIS A 108 0.99 -5.86 -9.05
C HIS A 108 1.63 -6.01 -7.66
N VAL A 109 1.35 -7.11 -6.94
CA VAL A 109 1.89 -7.51 -5.63
C VAL A 109 1.82 -6.40 -4.57
N GLY A 110 0.71 -5.66 -4.56
CA GLY A 110 0.50 -4.49 -3.69
C GLY A 110 0.37 -4.86 -2.22
N GLY A 111 -0.35 -5.94 -1.91
CA GLY A 111 -0.47 -6.42 -0.53
C GLY A 111 0.71 -7.30 -0.13
N LEU A 112 1.33 -6.98 1.00
CA LEU A 112 2.40 -7.79 1.59
C LEU A 112 2.28 -7.75 3.11
N THR A 113 2.18 -8.91 3.74
CA THR A 113 2.15 -9.03 5.21
C THR A 113 2.77 -10.34 5.69
N VAL A 114 3.06 -10.44 6.98
CA VAL A 114 3.77 -11.57 7.57
C VAL A 114 3.16 -11.97 8.91
N SER A 115 3.12 -13.27 9.18
CA SER A 115 2.95 -13.84 10.53
C SER A 115 4.27 -14.49 10.99
N ASP A 116 4.22 -15.30 12.04
CA ASP A 116 5.38 -16.02 12.55
C ASP A 116 5.95 -17.06 11.56
N ASP A 117 5.13 -17.57 10.66
CA ASP A 117 5.48 -18.68 9.76
C ASP A 117 5.12 -18.44 8.29
N LYS A 118 4.21 -17.52 8.00
CA LYS A 118 3.68 -17.26 6.66
C LYS A 118 3.94 -15.84 6.19
N VAL A 119 4.09 -15.70 4.89
CA VAL A 119 4.03 -14.41 4.19
C VAL A 119 2.86 -14.47 3.22
N TRP A 120 2.00 -13.47 3.24
CA TRP A 120 0.94 -13.31 2.26
C TRP A 120 1.25 -12.17 1.31
N ILE A 121 1.01 -12.44 0.02
CA ILE A 121 1.03 -11.43 -1.04
C ILE A 121 -0.34 -11.42 -1.69
N SER A 122 -1.03 -10.28 -1.69
CA SER A 122 -2.32 -10.14 -2.37
C SER A 122 -2.20 -9.27 -3.62
N SER A 123 -2.90 -9.65 -4.69
CA SER A 123 -2.97 -8.93 -5.96
C SER A 123 -4.08 -9.49 -6.84
N ASP A 124 -4.79 -8.61 -7.56
CA ASP A 124 -5.69 -8.97 -8.66
C ASP A 124 -6.69 -10.07 -8.30
N TYR A 125 -7.43 -9.91 -7.19
CA TYR A 125 -8.41 -10.85 -6.65
C TYR A 125 -7.83 -12.20 -6.22
N ASN A 126 -6.52 -12.27 -5.96
CA ASN A 126 -5.85 -13.44 -5.46
C ASN A 126 -5.01 -13.10 -4.21
N ILE A 127 -4.78 -14.12 -3.39
CA ILE A 127 -3.82 -14.10 -2.32
C ILE A 127 -2.92 -15.33 -2.43
N TYR A 128 -1.63 -15.10 -2.27
CA TYR A 128 -0.58 -16.11 -2.34
C TYR A 128 0.04 -16.27 -0.96
N GLU A 129 0.28 -17.50 -0.55
CA GLU A 129 0.95 -17.83 0.70
C GLU A 129 2.35 -18.35 0.42
N PHE A 130 3.32 -17.86 1.18
CA PHE A 130 4.72 -18.30 1.13
C PHE A 130 5.18 -18.70 2.52
N ASN A 131 6.20 -19.55 2.60
CA ASN A 131 6.85 -19.92 3.85
C ASN A 131 7.87 -18.85 4.26
N LEU A 132 7.72 -18.27 5.45
CA LEU A 132 8.62 -17.22 5.93
C LEU A 132 10.04 -17.76 6.20
N GLU A 133 10.17 -18.97 6.73
CA GLU A 133 11.49 -19.58 6.98
C GLU A 133 12.24 -19.81 5.67
N GLU A 134 11.55 -20.27 4.63
CA GLU A 134 12.14 -20.43 3.29
C GLU A 134 12.62 -19.09 2.74
N ILE A 135 11.79 -18.04 2.84
CA ILE A 135 12.19 -16.66 2.45
C ILE A 135 13.42 -16.22 3.25
N ALA A 136 13.47 -16.49 4.56
CA ALA A 136 14.59 -16.04 5.40
C ALA A 136 15.89 -16.82 5.13
N THR A 137 15.84 -18.10 4.77
CA THR A 137 16.99 -19.01 4.76
C THR A 137 17.42 -19.50 3.37
N SER A 138 16.53 -19.54 2.36
CA SER A 138 16.85 -20.02 1.01
C SER A 138 18.00 -19.24 0.39
N LYS A 139 18.77 -19.92 -0.44
CA LYS A 139 19.84 -19.36 -1.27
C LYS A 139 19.45 -19.26 -2.75
N ASP A 140 18.24 -19.67 -3.09
CA ASP A 140 17.73 -19.63 -4.45
C ASP A 140 17.46 -18.19 -4.90
N ASN A 141 17.28 -18.00 -6.20
CA ASN A 141 16.91 -16.70 -6.78
C ASN A 141 15.40 -16.56 -6.94
N ASP A 142 14.66 -17.64 -6.75
CA ASP A 142 13.21 -17.71 -6.88
C ASP A 142 12.59 -18.17 -5.58
N ILE A 143 11.36 -17.72 -5.30
CA ILE A 143 10.56 -18.21 -4.20
C ILE A 143 9.17 -18.60 -4.70
N LYS A 144 8.76 -19.84 -4.40
CA LYS A 144 7.47 -20.37 -4.85
C LYS A 144 6.43 -20.26 -3.75
N SER A 145 5.24 -19.75 -4.09
CA SER A 145 4.11 -19.77 -3.18
C SER A 145 3.64 -21.22 -2.95
N ILE A 146 3.29 -21.50 -1.70
CA ILE A 146 2.73 -22.82 -1.32
C ILE A 146 1.25 -22.92 -1.68
N ASN A 147 0.58 -21.78 -1.81
CA ASN A 147 -0.85 -21.71 -2.06
C ASN A 147 -1.26 -20.46 -2.82
N LYS A 148 -2.36 -20.56 -3.59
CA LYS A 148 -3.03 -19.43 -4.24
C LYS A 148 -4.54 -19.59 -4.03
N LYS A 149 -5.21 -18.56 -3.54
CA LYS A 149 -6.66 -18.52 -3.34
C LYS A 149 -7.26 -17.27 -3.93
N SER A 150 -8.46 -17.38 -4.49
CA SER A 150 -9.24 -16.21 -4.90
C SER A 150 -9.88 -15.55 -3.69
N ILE A 151 -9.90 -14.23 -3.70
CA ILE A 151 -10.47 -13.37 -2.67
C ILE A 151 -11.57 -12.47 -3.25
N ILE A 152 -12.42 -11.90 -2.39
CA ILE A 152 -13.56 -11.08 -2.82
C ILE A 152 -13.11 -9.66 -3.20
N THR A 153 -12.19 -9.06 -2.42
CA THR A 153 -11.60 -7.75 -2.71
C THR A 153 -10.53 -7.87 -3.78
N ARG A 154 -10.15 -6.75 -4.39
CA ARG A 154 -9.06 -6.76 -5.38
C ARG A 154 -7.71 -7.15 -4.78
N GLY A 155 -7.50 -6.92 -3.47
CA GLY A 155 -6.26 -7.30 -2.80
C GLY A 155 -5.09 -6.37 -3.09
N ASP A 156 -5.35 -5.07 -3.13
CA ASP A 156 -4.31 -4.06 -3.39
C ASP A 156 -3.36 -3.87 -2.22
N PHE A 157 -3.82 -4.19 -1.01
CA PHE A 157 -2.99 -4.28 0.18
C PHE A 157 -3.51 -5.36 1.13
N CYS A 158 -2.63 -5.86 2.00
CA CYS A 158 -3.04 -6.75 3.10
C CYS A 158 -2.22 -6.46 4.36
N PHE A 159 -2.77 -6.88 5.51
CA PHE A 159 -2.15 -6.71 6.83
C PHE A 159 -2.56 -7.86 7.75
N TYR A 160 -1.61 -8.37 8.53
CA TYR A 160 -1.85 -9.43 9.51
C TYR A 160 -1.46 -8.95 10.90
N GLN A 161 -2.36 -9.13 11.86
CA GLN A 161 -2.11 -8.93 13.28
C GLN A 161 -3.17 -9.67 14.10
N ASP A 162 -2.79 -10.16 15.29
CA ASP A 162 -3.69 -10.76 16.28
C ASP A 162 -4.62 -11.84 15.68
N ASN A 163 -4.04 -12.76 14.90
CA ASN A 163 -4.74 -13.83 14.19
C ASN A 163 -5.82 -13.36 13.21
N MET A 164 -5.72 -12.12 12.74
CA MET A 164 -6.59 -11.55 11.71
C MET A 164 -5.80 -11.16 10.47
N LEU A 165 -6.21 -11.67 9.33
CA LEU A 165 -5.71 -11.26 8.02
C LEU A 165 -6.71 -10.29 7.40
N TRP A 166 -6.26 -9.08 7.15
CA TRP A 166 -7.02 -8.02 6.51
C TRP A 166 -6.59 -7.87 5.06
N VAL A 167 -7.54 -7.84 4.15
CA VAL A 167 -7.27 -7.69 2.72
C VAL A 167 -8.14 -6.56 2.18
N GLY A 168 -7.51 -5.55 1.61
CA GLY A 168 -8.18 -4.33 1.19
C GLY A 168 -8.02 -4.03 -0.29
N GLU A 169 -8.78 -3.05 -0.73
CA GLU A 169 -8.76 -2.58 -2.10
C GLU A 169 -8.54 -1.06 -2.19
N TYR A 170 -7.82 -0.66 -3.21
CA TYR A 170 -7.63 0.73 -3.59
C TYR A 170 -8.79 1.20 -4.47
N SER A 171 -9.31 2.39 -4.24
CA SER A 171 -10.31 2.99 -5.12
C SER A 171 -10.08 4.48 -5.35
N LEU A 172 -10.16 4.86 -6.62
CA LEU A 172 -10.37 6.24 -7.07
C LEU A 172 -11.85 6.40 -7.41
N SER A 173 -12.51 7.40 -6.86
CA SER A 173 -13.98 7.56 -6.87
C SER A 173 -14.68 7.52 -8.23
N PHE A 174 -13.95 7.48 -9.36
CA PHE A 174 -14.52 7.50 -10.70
C PHE A 174 -14.38 6.19 -11.48
N TYR A 175 -13.49 5.27 -11.10
CA TYR A 175 -13.15 4.11 -11.91
C TYR A 175 -13.58 2.76 -11.32
N TYR A 176 -13.69 2.66 -9.99
CA TYR A 176 -14.01 1.39 -9.34
C TYR A 176 -15.35 1.51 -8.64
N ARG A 177 -16.35 0.82 -9.18
CA ARG A 177 -17.68 0.72 -8.55
C ARG A 177 -17.65 -0.34 -7.47
N VAL A 178 -17.40 0.08 -6.27
CA VAL A 178 -17.69 -0.70 -5.08
C VAL A 178 -19.12 -0.38 -4.65
N LYS A 179 -19.80 -1.32 -4.00
CA LYS A 179 -21.08 -1.03 -3.34
C LYS A 179 -20.88 0.22 -2.47
N ASP A 180 -21.72 1.21 -2.59
CA ASP A 180 -21.66 2.50 -1.91
C ASP A 180 -20.49 3.45 -2.30
N ASN A 181 -19.78 3.21 -3.41
CA ASN A 181 -18.67 4.03 -3.90
C ASN A 181 -17.45 4.16 -2.97
N ASN A 182 -17.30 3.34 -1.95
CA ASN A 182 -16.14 3.29 -1.08
C ASN A 182 -15.42 1.94 -1.19
N PRO A 183 -14.08 1.92 -1.14
CA PRO A 183 -13.32 0.68 -1.10
C PRO A 183 -13.54 -0.07 0.20
N LEU A 184 -13.34 -1.38 0.16
CA LEU A 184 -13.55 -2.27 1.28
C LEU A 184 -12.25 -2.90 1.77
N VAL A 185 -12.21 -3.18 3.07
CA VAL A 185 -11.29 -4.13 3.69
C VAL A 185 -12.12 -5.28 4.26
N MET A 186 -11.68 -6.49 4.01
CA MET A 186 -12.26 -7.70 4.58
C MET A 186 -11.29 -8.32 5.58
N GLY A 187 -11.79 -8.61 6.79
CA GLY A 187 -11.02 -9.25 7.85
C GLY A 187 -11.38 -10.73 7.96
N TYR A 188 -10.36 -11.58 7.91
CA TYR A 188 -10.48 -13.05 8.01
C TYR A 188 -9.77 -13.56 9.24
N GLU A 189 -10.37 -14.49 9.99
CA GLU A 189 -9.63 -15.23 11.01
C GLU A 189 -8.58 -16.11 10.35
N ALA A 190 -7.31 -15.89 10.72
CA ALA A 190 -6.22 -16.67 10.16
C ALA A 190 -6.25 -18.09 10.71
N SER A 191 -6.14 -19.05 9.81
CA SER A 191 -6.09 -20.49 10.07
C SER A 191 -5.32 -21.17 8.94
N ASP A 192 -5.08 -22.46 9.06
CA ASP A 192 -4.44 -23.22 7.97
C ASP A 192 -5.29 -23.28 6.70
N ASN A 193 -6.61 -23.10 6.83
CA ASN A 193 -7.55 -23.10 5.72
C ASN A 193 -8.53 -21.92 5.85
N ILE A 194 -8.07 -20.72 5.49
CA ILE A 194 -8.93 -19.52 5.49
C ILE A 194 -10.00 -19.66 4.39
N ASP A 195 -11.27 -19.50 4.77
CA ASP A 195 -12.37 -19.38 3.80
C ASP A 195 -12.50 -17.89 3.37
N TYR A 196 -11.84 -17.54 2.30
CA TYR A 196 -11.85 -16.16 1.76
C TYR A 196 -13.21 -15.72 1.20
N LYS A 197 -14.23 -16.57 1.21
CA LYS A 197 -15.61 -16.20 0.89
C LYS A 197 -16.43 -15.78 2.11
N LYS A 198 -15.91 -16.01 3.33
CA LYS A 198 -16.58 -15.72 4.60
C LYS A 198 -15.73 -14.86 5.51
N PRO A 199 -15.57 -13.55 5.22
CA PRO A 199 -14.90 -12.67 6.13
C PRO A 199 -15.67 -12.55 7.46
N LYS A 200 -14.95 -12.32 8.54
CA LYS A 200 -15.52 -12.01 9.85
C LYS A 200 -16.05 -10.58 9.93
N TYR A 201 -15.36 -9.67 9.22
CA TYR A 201 -15.69 -8.24 9.15
C TYR A 201 -15.58 -7.72 7.73
N VAL A 202 -16.45 -6.77 7.40
CA VAL A 202 -16.34 -5.93 6.21
C VAL A 202 -16.29 -4.48 6.66
N ILE A 203 -15.30 -3.75 6.20
CA ILE A 203 -15.09 -2.35 6.59
C ILE A 203 -15.03 -1.50 5.33
N SER A 204 -15.90 -0.47 5.24
CA SER A 204 -15.74 0.61 4.29
C SER A 204 -14.62 1.54 4.76
N ILE A 205 -13.64 1.77 3.91
CA ILE A 205 -12.43 2.52 4.22
C ILE A 205 -12.31 3.81 3.41
N PRO A 206 -11.44 4.75 3.82
CA PRO A 206 -11.18 5.94 3.02
C PRO A 206 -10.58 5.58 1.67
N LYS A 207 -10.95 6.34 0.64
CA LYS A 207 -10.41 6.19 -0.72
C LYS A 207 -8.90 6.39 -0.75
N MET A 208 -8.25 5.81 -1.77
CA MET A 208 -6.83 5.94 -2.06
C MET A 208 -5.90 5.26 -1.02
N ALA A 209 -6.41 4.29 -0.25
CA ALA A 209 -5.61 3.50 0.67
C ALA A 209 -4.68 2.55 -0.11
N GLN A 210 -3.37 2.62 0.17
CA GLN A 210 -2.30 1.81 -0.41
C GLN A 210 -1.71 0.83 0.61
N GLY A 211 -1.98 1.04 1.88
CA GLY A 211 -1.53 0.19 2.97
C GLY A 211 -2.34 0.44 4.23
N MET A 212 -2.38 -0.54 5.10
CA MET A 212 -3.08 -0.51 6.37
C MET A 212 -2.22 -1.17 7.45
N ILE A 213 -2.31 -0.63 8.66
CA ILE A 213 -1.78 -1.26 9.88
C ILE A 213 -2.74 -1.01 11.04
N ILE A 214 -2.63 -1.83 12.07
CA ILE A 214 -3.24 -1.57 13.38
C ILE A 214 -2.12 -1.23 14.36
N LEU A 215 -2.23 -0.10 15.03
CA LEU A 215 -1.24 0.38 15.98
C LEU A 215 -1.37 -0.32 17.33
N PRO A 216 -0.36 -0.27 18.20
CA PRO A 216 -0.40 -0.91 19.52
C PRO A 216 -1.56 -0.50 20.45
N ASP A 217 -2.13 0.68 20.23
CA ASP A 217 -3.35 1.16 20.92
C ASP A 217 -4.65 0.67 20.27
N ASN A 218 -4.55 -0.23 19.30
CA ASN A 218 -5.63 -0.75 18.46
C ASN A 218 -6.28 0.27 17.50
N THR A 219 -5.70 1.45 17.28
CA THR A 219 -6.17 2.35 16.22
C THR A 219 -5.74 1.86 14.84
N PHE A 220 -6.54 2.20 13.81
CA PHE A 220 -6.28 1.83 12.42
C PHE A 220 -5.58 2.97 11.70
N ALA A 221 -4.46 2.71 11.04
CA ALA A 221 -3.75 3.68 10.23
C ALA A 221 -3.69 3.24 8.77
N PHE A 222 -3.99 4.16 7.84
CA PHE A 222 -3.95 3.94 6.40
C PHE A 222 -2.94 4.86 5.75
N SER A 223 -2.01 4.30 4.97
CA SER A 223 -1.20 5.05 4.00
C SER A 223 -2.07 5.34 2.79
N ARG A 224 -2.25 6.62 2.45
CA ARG A 224 -3.15 7.04 1.37
C ARG A 224 -2.41 7.87 0.34
N SER A 225 -2.52 7.49 -0.92
CA SER A 225 -1.80 8.12 -2.03
C SER A 225 -2.62 8.15 -3.30
N TYR A 226 -2.44 9.20 -4.11
CA TYR A 226 -3.15 9.36 -5.37
C TYR A 226 -2.22 9.62 -6.56
N SER A 227 -1.33 10.59 -6.44
CA SER A 227 -0.49 11.01 -7.56
C SER A 227 0.75 11.76 -7.09
N TYR A 228 1.67 12.06 -8.01
CA TYR A 228 2.86 12.86 -7.73
C TYR A 228 2.56 14.37 -7.54
N LEU A 229 1.33 14.83 -7.81
CA LEU A 229 0.91 16.24 -7.64
C LEU A 229 0.16 16.50 -6.33
N ILE A 230 -0.18 15.46 -5.58
CA ILE A 230 -0.95 15.58 -4.33
C ILE A 230 -0.19 14.87 -3.23
N ASN A 231 -0.07 15.55 -2.08
CA ASN A 231 0.53 14.93 -0.91
C ASN A 231 -0.22 13.65 -0.53
N SER A 232 0.52 12.65 -0.17
CA SER A 232 0.00 11.49 0.55
C SER A 232 -0.30 11.85 2.00
N ASP A 233 -1.02 10.98 2.68
CA ASP A 233 -1.27 11.10 4.11
C ASP A 233 -1.29 9.74 4.81
N ILE A 234 -1.02 9.75 6.11
CA ILE A 234 -1.38 8.67 7.03
C ILE A 234 -2.63 9.12 7.76
N SER A 235 -3.75 8.45 7.54
CA SER A 235 -5.03 8.75 8.21
C SER A 235 -5.26 7.72 9.32
N ILE A 236 -5.46 8.17 10.56
CA ILE A 236 -5.59 7.35 11.77
C ILE A 236 -7.02 7.41 12.26
N TYR A 237 -7.59 6.25 12.59
CA TYR A 237 -8.99 6.07 12.97
C TYR A 237 -9.12 5.29 14.27
N LYS A 238 -10.15 5.61 15.07
CA LYS A 238 -10.55 4.81 16.23
C LYS A 238 -10.92 3.39 15.80
N ASN A 239 -10.64 2.43 16.66
CA ASN A 239 -11.16 1.08 16.46
C ASN A 239 -12.66 1.05 16.78
N ILE A 240 -13.47 0.84 15.75
CA ILE A 240 -14.92 0.78 15.81
C ILE A 240 -15.48 -0.66 15.80
N LEU A 241 -14.62 -1.68 15.74
CA LEU A 241 -15.05 -3.09 15.65
C LEU A 241 -15.67 -3.63 16.94
N LYS A 242 -15.53 -2.90 18.06
CA LYS A 242 -16.11 -3.25 19.36
C LYS A 242 -17.41 -2.48 19.65
N GLU A 243 -17.79 -1.56 18.80
CA GLU A 243 -19.02 -0.81 18.93
C GLU A 243 -20.22 -1.68 18.52
N ASP A 244 -21.34 -1.53 19.24
CA ASP A 244 -22.59 -2.18 18.84
C ASP A 244 -22.98 -1.68 17.44
N ASN A 245 -23.00 -2.60 16.50
CA ASN A 245 -23.31 -2.30 15.10
C ASN A 245 -24.42 -3.22 14.59
N ASN A 246 -25.46 -2.63 14.03
CA ASN A 246 -26.58 -3.34 13.41
C ASN A 246 -26.47 -3.36 11.88
N ASP A 247 -25.40 -2.81 11.31
CA ASP A 247 -25.18 -2.79 9.88
C ASP A 247 -24.53 -4.09 9.40
N TYR A 248 -25.00 -4.59 8.27
CA TYR A 248 -24.50 -5.82 7.68
C TYR A 248 -24.20 -5.67 6.19
N TYR A 249 -23.13 -6.32 5.76
CA TYR A 249 -22.81 -6.51 4.35
C TYR A 249 -23.22 -7.92 3.93
N ASP A 250 -24.00 -8.02 2.87
CA ASP A 250 -24.46 -9.32 2.36
C ASP A 250 -23.45 -9.88 1.35
N ILE A 251 -22.96 -11.09 1.64
CA ILE A 251 -22.12 -11.87 0.74
C ILE A 251 -22.80 -13.22 0.54
N ASP A 252 -23.40 -13.42 -0.62
CA ASP A 252 -24.07 -14.67 -1.01
C ASP A 252 -25.11 -15.16 0.05
N GLY A 253 -25.88 -14.22 0.61
CA GLY A 253 -26.89 -14.48 1.65
C GLY A 253 -26.34 -14.55 3.08
N ASN A 254 -25.02 -14.40 3.27
CA ASN A 254 -24.41 -14.30 4.59
C ASN A 254 -24.33 -12.85 5.04
N LYS A 255 -24.90 -12.53 6.19
CA LYS A 255 -24.83 -11.19 6.81
C LYS A 255 -23.56 -11.06 7.62
N ILE A 256 -22.61 -10.28 7.12
CA ILE A 256 -21.31 -10.02 7.77
C ILE A 256 -21.37 -8.65 8.45
N PRO A 257 -20.92 -8.47 9.70
CA PRO A 257 -20.83 -7.17 10.36
C PRO A 257 -20.10 -6.15 9.50
N TYR A 258 -20.73 -4.98 9.27
CA TYR A 258 -20.25 -3.95 8.37
C TYR A 258 -19.98 -2.65 9.11
N TYR A 259 -18.77 -2.12 9.00
CA TYR A 259 -18.32 -0.91 9.65
C TYR A 259 -17.87 0.13 8.64
N THR A 260 -17.82 1.41 9.04
CA THR A 260 -17.40 2.50 8.15
C THR A 260 -16.42 3.42 8.84
N PHE A 261 -15.20 3.54 8.27
CA PHE A 261 -14.28 4.60 8.62
C PHE A 261 -14.61 5.88 7.85
N ASN A 262 -14.85 6.96 8.60
CA ASN A 262 -15.19 8.26 8.04
C ASN A 262 -14.66 9.40 8.93
N SER A 263 -15.02 10.64 8.64
CA SER A 263 -14.52 11.79 9.40
C SER A 263 -14.93 11.82 10.88
N SER A 264 -16.01 11.11 11.27
CA SER A 264 -16.48 11.12 12.67
C SER A 264 -15.61 10.25 13.60
N ASN A 265 -14.94 9.24 13.05
CA ASN A 265 -14.04 8.35 13.79
C ASN A 265 -12.55 8.53 13.42
N MET A 266 -12.23 9.52 12.58
CA MET A 266 -10.85 9.90 12.28
C MET A 266 -10.24 10.67 13.47
N ILE A 267 -9.08 10.20 13.95
CA ILE A 267 -8.32 10.82 15.04
C ILE A 267 -7.36 11.87 14.49
N GLU A 268 -6.58 11.48 13.50
CA GLU A 268 -5.49 12.31 12.99
C GLU A 268 -5.25 12.07 11.49
N LYS A 269 -4.67 13.07 10.85
CA LYS A 269 -4.22 13.01 9.47
C LYS A 269 -2.83 13.63 9.33
N ILE A 270 -1.84 12.79 9.11
CA ILE A 270 -0.43 13.16 8.99
C ILE A 270 -0.10 13.32 7.50
N LYS A 271 0.30 14.52 7.10
CA LYS A 271 0.71 14.80 5.73
C LYS A 271 2.13 14.29 5.47
N ILE A 272 2.31 13.54 4.40
CA ILE A 272 3.60 12.98 3.98
C ILE A 272 3.85 13.25 2.48
N PRO A 273 5.09 13.01 1.97
CA PRO A 273 5.40 13.17 0.56
C PRO A 273 4.48 12.36 -0.36
N PRO A 274 4.28 12.81 -1.61
CA PRO A 274 3.44 12.09 -2.59
C PRO A 274 3.93 10.67 -2.89
N MET A 275 2.99 9.80 -3.30
CA MET A 275 3.24 8.46 -3.80
C MET A 275 3.76 7.50 -2.71
N SER A 276 3.18 7.58 -1.51
CA SER A 276 3.40 6.57 -0.47
C SER A 276 2.64 5.29 -0.81
N GLU A 277 3.24 4.17 -0.45
CA GLU A 277 2.74 2.80 -0.65
C GLU A 277 2.68 2.06 0.69
N GLY A 278 3.28 0.88 0.78
CA GLY A 278 3.32 0.06 1.99
C GLY A 278 3.88 0.79 3.21
N ILE A 279 3.39 0.41 4.39
CA ILE A 279 3.71 1.02 5.68
C ILE A 279 3.79 -0.07 6.75
N PHE A 280 4.72 0.08 7.70
CA PHE A 280 4.66 -0.64 8.98
C PHE A 280 5.04 0.29 10.14
N TYR A 281 4.69 -0.10 11.36
CA TYR A 281 5.01 0.64 12.58
C TYR A 281 5.91 -0.20 13.48
N LYS A 282 7.02 0.40 13.96
CA LYS A 282 7.93 -0.23 14.89
C LYS A 282 8.66 0.81 15.75
N ASP A 283 8.80 0.53 17.04
CA ASP A 283 9.60 1.32 17.99
C ASP A 283 9.27 2.83 17.99
N GLY A 284 7.99 3.18 17.87
CA GLY A 284 7.55 4.58 17.87
C GLY A 284 7.66 5.28 16.52
N TYR A 285 7.87 4.53 15.43
CA TYR A 285 8.00 5.10 14.08
C TYR A 285 7.13 4.40 13.06
N PHE A 286 6.51 5.17 12.17
CA PHE A 286 6.07 4.69 10.87
C PHE A 286 7.26 4.56 9.93
N TYR A 287 7.37 3.44 9.24
CA TYR A 287 8.28 3.20 8.14
C TYR A 287 7.46 3.21 6.86
N ILE A 288 7.76 4.14 5.95
CA ILE A 288 6.91 4.45 4.80
C ILE A 288 7.68 4.23 3.51
N LEU A 289 7.13 3.39 2.65
CA LEU A 289 7.63 3.12 1.31
C LEU A 289 7.08 4.14 0.31
N PHE A 290 7.88 4.49 -0.70
CA PHE A 290 7.50 5.42 -1.77
C PHE A 290 7.87 4.83 -3.13
N GLU A 291 6.98 4.96 -4.11
CA GLU A 291 7.21 4.50 -5.49
C GLU A 291 7.75 5.61 -6.42
N ASN A 292 7.80 6.87 -5.97
CA ASN A 292 8.09 8.06 -6.75
C ASN A 292 9.50 8.12 -7.36
N ASN A 293 10.43 7.28 -6.92
CA ASN A 293 11.78 7.18 -7.48
C ASN A 293 11.91 6.10 -8.56
N SER A 294 10.85 5.34 -8.83
CA SER A 294 10.83 4.37 -9.92
C SER A 294 10.97 5.07 -11.27
N ASN A 295 11.65 4.41 -12.22
CA ASN A 295 11.82 4.88 -13.60
C ASN A 295 10.47 5.04 -14.35
N LYS A 296 9.40 4.40 -13.88
CA LYS A 296 8.04 4.60 -14.38
C LYS A 296 7.56 6.05 -14.21
N TYR A 297 8.00 6.73 -13.16
CA TYR A 297 7.47 8.04 -12.75
C TYR A 297 8.53 9.14 -12.94
N ILE A 298 8.96 9.37 -14.18
CA ILE A 298 10.04 10.34 -14.50
C ILE A 298 9.74 11.76 -14.02
N PHE A 299 8.47 12.16 -14.00
CA PHE A 299 8.03 13.50 -13.55
C PHE A 299 7.65 13.56 -12.07
N ALA A 300 7.69 12.43 -11.34
CA ALA A 300 7.39 12.46 -9.92
C ALA A 300 8.49 13.17 -9.13
N TYR A 301 8.07 13.97 -8.15
CA TYR A 301 8.95 14.65 -7.23
C TYR A 301 8.28 14.78 -5.85
N PRO A 302 9.01 14.72 -4.74
CA PRO A 302 10.46 14.50 -4.64
C PRO A 302 10.85 13.07 -5.02
N LYS A 303 12.11 12.84 -5.41
CA LYS A 303 12.65 11.49 -5.63
C LYS A 303 13.12 10.94 -4.29
N ILE A 304 12.40 9.95 -3.76
CA ILE A 304 12.69 9.34 -2.46
C ILE A 304 13.28 7.96 -2.71
N ASP A 305 14.55 7.80 -2.40
CA ASP A 305 15.33 6.57 -2.60
C ASP A 305 15.49 5.71 -1.35
N LYS A 306 14.99 6.21 -0.20
CA LYS A 306 15.06 5.53 1.09
C LYS A 306 13.70 5.51 1.77
N ILE A 307 13.45 4.47 2.54
CA ILE A 307 12.31 4.43 3.46
C ILE A 307 12.39 5.63 4.41
N ILE A 308 11.29 6.34 4.52
CA ILE A 308 11.15 7.43 5.49
C ILE A 308 10.68 6.85 6.82
N LYS A 309 11.35 7.25 7.90
CA LYS A 309 10.90 7.04 9.27
C LYS A 309 10.20 8.32 9.75
N TYR A 310 8.97 8.19 10.18
CA TYR A 310 8.21 9.27 10.78
C TYR A 310 7.91 8.93 12.24
N LYS A 311 8.43 9.74 13.17
CA LYS A 311 8.20 9.52 14.60
C LYS A 311 6.73 9.74 14.94
N TYR A 312 6.11 8.75 15.53
CA TYR A 312 4.72 8.81 15.99
C TYR A 312 4.62 8.16 17.36
N THR A 313 4.35 8.99 18.36
CA THR A 313 4.20 8.51 19.75
C THR A 313 2.72 8.31 20.01
N ILE A 314 2.35 7.09 20.38
CA ILE A 314 0.99 6.77 20.80
C ILE A 314 0.83 7.35 22.21
N GLU A 315 -0.08 8.31 22.38
CA GLU A 315 -0.44 8.82 23.69
C GLU A 315 -1.21 7.71 24.43
N GLY A 316 -0.67 7.29 25.57
CA GLY A 316 -1.23 6.23 26.40
C GLY A 316 -2.48 6.66 27.18
#